data_4d96e5c33ac2b1cf638cd3719b195a4a
#
_entry.id   4d96e5c33ac2b1cf638cd3719b195a4a
#
_cell.length_a   1.000
_cell.length_b   1.000
_cell.length_c   1.000
_cell.angle_alpha   90.00
_cell.angle_beta   90.00
_cell.angle_gamma   90.00
#
_symmetry.space_group_name_H-M   'P 1'
#
loop_
_entity.id
_entity.type
_entity.pdbx_description
1 polymer ?
#
loop_
_entity_poly.entity_id
_entity_poly.type
_entity_poly.pdbx_seq_one_letter_code
_entity_poly.pdbx_strand_id
1 'polypeptide(L)'
;MNILSSIINALILMLFIVITVQAKQIDEKELKCLALNIYHEARSEPPVGRYAVAWVTLNRVEHEKFRDTICKVVYQKGQFSWTEDGKSDKAYEKEAFKEAMKIAEDVYYAKEDGKIDPTGGATFYHAVYVKPKWRHSMSSSLKIGKHIFYTWDGTWK
;
A
#
# COMPACT_ATOMS: atom_id res chain seq x y z
N MET A 1 -22.17 -14.18 -51.84
CA MET A 1 -21.45 -13.85 -50.58
C MET A 1 -21.24 -15.17 -49.86
N ASN A 2 -20.01 -15.71 -49.88
CA ASN A 2 -19.76 -17.10 -49.52
C ASN A 2 -19.86 -17.31 -48.00
N ILE A 3 -20.68 -18.29 -47.60
CA ILE A 3 -20.85 -18.73 -46.20
C ILE A 3 -19.49 -18.99 -45.52
N LEU A 4 -18.50 -19.48 -46.27
CA LEU A 4 -17.13 -19.73 -45.80
C LEU A 4 -16.41 -18.46 -45.33
N SER A 5 -16.58 -17.35 -46.02
CA SER A 5 -15.95 -16.06 -45.66
C SER A 5 -16.59 -15.44 -44.40
N SER A 6 -17.87 -15.65 -44.17
CA SER A 6 -18.55 -15.22 -42.95
C SER A 6 -18.13 -16.00 -41.74
N ILE A 7 -17.87 -17.30 -41.86
CA ILE A 7 -17.41 -18.16 -40.77
C ILE A 7 -15.97 -17.80 -40.39
N ILE A 8 -15.10 -17.56 -41.38
CA ILE A 8 -13.69 -17.15 -41.15
C ILE A 8 -13.63 -15.79 -40.45
N ASN A 9 -14.44 -14.83 -40.86
CA ASN A 9 -14.49 -13.52 -40.19
C ASN A 9 -15.05 -13.60 -38.77
N ALA A 10 -16.04 -14.47 -38.50
CA ALA A 10 -16.55 -14.70 -37.15
C ALA A 10 -15.50 -15.37 -36.23
N LEU A 11 -14.72 -16.32 -36.75
CA LEU A 11 -13.61 -16.95 -36.02
C LEU A 11 -12.45 -15.98 -35.73
N ILE A 12 -12.11 -15.11 -36.68
CA ILE A 12 -11.10 -14.07 -36.49
C ILE A 12 -11.59 -13.04 -35.45
N LEU A 13 -12.87 -12.66 -35.48
CA LEU A 13 -13.44 -11.74 -34.48
C LEU A 13 -13.45 -12.34 -33.07
N MET A 14 -13.71 -13.66 -32.94
CA MET A 14 -13.62 -14.36 -31.65
C MET A 14 -12.18 -14.48 -31.12
N LEU A 15 -11.19 -14.59 -31.99
CA LEU A 15 -9.78 -14.64 -31.57
C LEU A 15 -9.28 -13.30 -31.01
N PHE A 16 -9.86 -12.16 -31.42
CA PHE A 16 -9.50 -10.83 -30.93
C PHE A 16 -10.15 -10.45 -29.60
N ILE A 17 -11.14 -11.19 -29.10
CA ILE A 17 -11.86 -10.88 -27.85
C ILE A 17 -11.21 -11.54 -26.62
N VAL A 18 -10.22 -12.40 -26.80
CA VAL A 18 -9.37 -12.87 -25.68
C VAL A 18 -8.21 -11.88 -25.46
N ILE A 19 -8.53 -10.59 -25.35
CA ILE A 19 -7.66 -9.70 -24.58
C ILE A 19 -7.92 -10.07 -23.12
N THR A 20 -7.15 -11.03 -22.65
CA THR A 20 -7.04 -11.27 -21.20
C THR A 20 -6.59 -9.95 -20.60
N VAL A 21 -7.50 -9.26 -19.92
CA VAL A 21 -7.12 -8.23 -18.94
C VAL A 21 -6.33 -9.00 -17.88
N GLN A 22 -5.03 -9.09 -18.09
CA GLN A 22 -4.12 -9.66 -17.11
C GLN A 22 -4.08 -8.63 -15.99
N ALA A 23 -4.89 -8.86 -14.94
CA ALA A 23 -4.80 -8.06 -13.74
C ALA A 23 -3.33 -8.03 -13.32
N LYS A 24 -2.78 -6.83 -13.16
CA LYS A 24 -1.40 -6.63 -12.73
C LYS A 24 -1.25 -7.29 -11.36
N GLN A 25 -0.64 -8.49 -11.35
CA GLN A 25 -0.40 -9.21 -10.11
C GLN A 25 0.77 -8.55 -9.38
N ILE A 26 0.59 -8.26 -8.09
CA ILE A 26 1.66 -7.75 -7.25
C ILE A 26 2.77 -8.82 -7.10
N ASP A 27 4.02 -8.37 -7.13
CA ASP A 27 5.15 -9.21 -6.77
C ASP A 27 5.01 -9.69 -5.32
N GLU A 28 5.12 -11.00 -5.08
CA GLU A 28 4.97 -11.62 -3.76
C GLU A 28 5.95 -11.03 -2.73
N LYS A 29 7.16 -10.67 -3.15
CA LYS A 29 8.15 -10.01 -2.30
C LYS A 29 7.68 -8.62 -1.88
N GLU A 30 7.16 -7.82 -2.79
CA GLU A 30 6.63 -6.48 -2.50
C GLU A 30 5.42 -6.58 -1.56
N LEU A 31 4.51 -7.53 -1.80
CA LEU A 31 3.37 -7.81 -0.93
C LEU A 31 3.82 -8.19 0.49
N LYS A 32 4.83 -9.05 0.60
CA LYS A 32 5.40 -9.45 1.89
C LYS A 32 6.04 -8.27 2.63
N CYS A 33 6.73 -7.37 1.94
CA CYS A 33 7.26 -6.15 2.56
C CYS A 33 6.14 -5.27 3.14
N LEU A 34 5.04 -5.08 2.39
CA LEU A 34 3.87 -4.33 2.88
C LEU A 34 3.25 -4.99 4.12
N ALA A 35 3.06 -6.31 4.07
CA ALA A 35 2.51 -7.07 5.19
C ALA A 35 3.40 -7.03 6.45
N LEU A 36 4.72 -7.12 6.29
CA LEU A 36 5.66 -6.97 7.41
C LEU A 36 5.53 -5.58 8.04
N ASN A 37 5.42 -4.53 7.22
CA ASN A 37 5.23 -3.19 7.75
C ASN A 37 3.92 -3.04 8.52
N ILE A 38 2.79 -3.54 7.98
CA ILE A 38 1.51 -3.55 8.68
C ILE A 38 1.61 -4.32 10.01
N TYR A 39 2.26 -5.49 9.99
CA TYR A 39 2.43 -6.33 11.17
C TYR A 39 3.22 -5.62 12.27
N HIS A 40 4.38 -5.05 11.96
CA HIS A 40 5.24 -4.42 12.96
C HIS A 40 4.69 -3.09 13.47
N GLU A 41 4.11 -2.27 12.59
CA GLU A 41 3.61 -0.94 12.93
C GLU A 41 2.19 -0.95 13.52
N ALA A 42 1.34 -1.89 13.11
CA ALA A 42 -0.09 -1.73 13.34
C ALA A 42 -0.83 -3.01 13.79
N ARG A 43 -0.17 -4.14 14.11
CA ARG A 43 -0.90 -5.38 14.49
C ARG A 43 -1.83 -5.22 15.69
N SER A 44 -1.56 -4.25 16.59
CA SER A 44 -2.40 -3.93 17.75
C SER A 44 -3.43 -2.84 17.49
N GLU A 45 -3.49 -2.30 16.27
CA GLU A 45 -4.47 -1.31 15.87
C GLU A 45 -5.81 -1.97 15.50
N PRO A 46 -6.93 -1.21 15.59
CA PRO A 46 -8.18 -1.61 14.94
C PRO A 46 -7.97 -1.81 13.43
N PRO A 47 -8.79 -2.63 12.75
CA PRO A 47 -8.66 -2.88 11.31
C PRO A 47 -8.46 -1.61 10.48
N VAL A 48 -9.27 -0.56 10.72
CA VAL A 48 -9.17 0.72 10.00
C VAL A 48 -7.78 1.37 10.12
N GLY A 49 -7.12 1.24 11.28
CA GLY A 49 -5.76 1.76 11.49
C GLY A 49 -4.71 0.97 10.71
N ARG A 50 -4.88 -0.35 10.63
CA ARG A 50 -4.00 -1.24 9.84
C ARG A 50 -4.10 -0.94 8.34
N TYR A 51 -5.31 -0.75 7.82
CA TYR A 51 -5.53 -0.31 6.44
C TYR A 51 -4.88 1.06 6.18
N ALA A 52 -5.02 2.01 7.10
CA ALA A 52 -4.43 3.34 6.97
C ALA A 52 -2.88 3.31 6.90
N VAL A 53 -2.23 2.48 7.71
CA VAL A 53 -0.75 2.28 7.64
C VAL A 53 -0.33 1.70 6.29
N ALA A 54 -1.09 0.75 5.75
CA ALA A 54 -0.84 0.20 4.42
C ALA A 54 -0.95 1.27 3.33
N TRP A 55 -2.00 2.09 3.35
CA TRP A 55 -2.18 3.20 2.41
C TRP A 55 -1.01 4.20 2.45
N VAL A 56 -0.53 4.58 3.64
CA VAL A 56 0.65 5.47 3.74
C VAL A 56 1.87 4.88 3.03
N THR A 57 2.12 3.59 3.16
CA THR A 57 3.24 2.94 2.47
C THR A 57 3.10 3.04 0.95
N LEU A 58 1.90 2.80 0.41
CA LEU A 58 1.64 2.93 -1.02
C LEU A 58 1.67 4.39 -1.51
N ASN A 59 1.20 5.34 -0.70
CA ASN A 59 1.29 6.77 -1.02
C ASN A 59 2.75 7.25 -1.10
N ARG A 60 3.62 6.70 -0.24
CA ARG A 60 5.06 6.98 -0.33
C ARG A 60 5.68 6.47 -1.62
N VAL A 61 5.29 5.29 -2.10
CA VAL A 61 5.78 4.75 -3.38
C VAL A 61 5.48 5.69 -4.55
N GLU A 62 4.36 6.39 -4.52
CA GLU A 62 3.95 7.34 -5.57
C GLU A 62 4.51 8.76 -5.40
N HIS A 63 5.03 9.06 -4.22
CA HIS A 63 5.49 10.41 -3.91
C HIS A 63 6.99 10.56 -4.24
N GLU A 64 7.36 11.54 -5.05
CA GLU A 64 8.71 11.78 -5.59
C GLU A 64 9.85 11.86 -4.55
N LYS A 65 9.54 12.18 -3.29
CA LYS A 65 10.53 12.28 -2.20
C LYS A 65 10.81 10.96 -1.51
N PHE A 66 10.11 9.89 -1.87
CA PHE A 66 10.32 8.55 -1.32
C PHE A 66 10.86 7.60 -2.39
N ARG A 67 11.04 6.35 -2.00
CA ARG A 67 11.49 5.30 -2.92
C ARG A 67 10.33 4.78 -3.76
N ASP A 68 10.65 4.19 -4.90
CA ASP A 68 9.76 3.82 -6.01
C ASP A 68 9.19 2.40 -5.94
N THR A 69 9.49 1.63 -4.88
CA THR A 69 8.91 0.31 -4.62
C THR A 69 8.57 0.13 -3.15
N ILE A 70 7.63 -0.76 -2.85
CA ILE A 70 7.16 -1.00 -1.49
C ILE A 70 8.32 -1.43 -0.58
N CYS A 71 9.11 -2.44 -0.99
CA CYS A 71 10.24 -2.90 -0.21
C CYS A 71 11.28 -1.79 0.01
N LYS A 72 11.58 -0.99 -1.01
CA LYS A 72 12.51 0.13 -0.86
C LYS A 72 11.98 1.22 0.07
N VAL A 73 10.67 1.49 0.10
CA VAL A 73 10.05 2.41 1.05
C VAL A 73 10.13 1.84 2.46
N VAL A 74 9.77 0.57 2.65
CA VAL A 74 9.75 -0.09 3.97
C VAL A 74 11.14 -0.14 4.59
N TYR A 75 12.16 -0.51 3.81
CA TYR A 75 13.56 -0.61 4.29
C TYR A 75 14.39 0.66 4.05
N GLN A 76 13.74 1.78 3.73
CA GLN A 76 14.44 3.06 3.66
C GLN A 76 14.87 3.48 5.06
N LYS A 77 16.15 3.80 5.23
CA LYS A 77 16.74 4.21 6.52
C LYS A 77 15.91 5.29 7.21
N GLY A 78 15.60 5.08 8.48
CA GLY A 78 14.87 6.03 9.33
C GLY A 78 13.36 6.12 9.05
N GLN A 79 12.78 5.26 8.21
CA GLN A 79 11.34 5.30 7.93
C GLN A 79 10.53 4.50 8.97
N PHE A 80 10.98 3.30 9.31
CA PHE A 80 10.31 2.41 10.26
C PHE A 80 11.33 1.87 11.26
N SER A 81 11.12 2.13 12.54
CA SER A 81 12.09 1.82 13.60
C SER A 81 12.40 0.32 13.73
N TRP A 82 11.43 -0.54 13.41
CA TRP A 82 11.60 -1.99 13.51
C TRP A 82 12.62 -2.55 12.51
N THR A 83 12.90 -1.86 11.39
CA THR A 83 13.89 -2.29 10.39
C THR A 83 15.33 -2.04 10.83
N GLU A 84 15.54 -1.24 11.88
CA GLU A 84 16.85 -0.80 12.35
C GLU A 84 17.09 -1.07 13.86
N ASP A 85 16.15 -1.75 14.55
CA ASP A 85 16.22 -1.98 16.00
C ASP A 85 17.15 -3.14 16.40
N GLY A 86 17.80 -3.79 15.44
CA GLY A 86 18.72 -4.90 15.63
C GLY A 86 18.04 -6.23 16.00
N LYS A 87 16.70 -6.29 15.98
CA LYS A 87 15.94 -7.52 16.21
C LYS A 87 15.62 -8.22 14.91
N SER A 88 15.06 -9.41 15.02
CA SER A 88 14.60 -10.15 13.86
C SER A 88 13.31 -9.56 13.31
N ASP A 89 13.26 -9.30 11.99
CA ASP A 89 12.07 -8.82 11.26
C ASP A 89 10.99 -9.91 11.07
N LYS A 90 11.19 -11.11 11.64
CA LYS A 90 10.23 -12.20 11.51
C LYS A 90 8.91 -11.86 12.21
N ALA A 91 7.81 -12.11 11.51
CA ALA A 91 6.49 -12.10 12.09
C ALA A 91 6.27 -13.42 12.88
N TYR A 92 6.36 -13.38 14.20
CA TYR A 92 6.23 -14.57 15.06
C TYR A 92 4.76 -14.96 15.31
N GLU A 93 3.85 -13.99 15.33
CA GLU A 93 2.41 -14.19 15.51
C GLU A 93 1.76 -14.53 14.14
N LYS A 94 1.66 -15.83 13.84
CA LYS A 94 1.25 -16.32 12.51
C LYS A 94 -0.11 -15.78 12.06
N GLU A 95 -1.11 -15.74 12.96
CA GLU A 95 -2.45 -15.26 12.60
C GLU A 95 -2.46 -13.75 12.35
N ALA A 96 -1.74 -12.96 13.16
CA ALA A 96 -1.61 -11.53 12.93
C ALA A 96 -0.88 -11.23 11.62
N PHE A 97 0.11 -12.03 11.25
CA PHE A 97 0.80 -11.87 9.97
C PHE A 97 -0.08 -12.28 8.78
N LYS A 98 -0.84 -13.36 8.90
CA LYS A 98 -1.81 -13.77 7.88
C LYS A 98 -2.85 -12.67 7.62
N GLU A 99 -3.32 -12.04 8.69
CA GLU A 99 -4.24 -10.89 8.58
C GLU A 99 -3.55 -9.69 7.92
N ALA A 100 -2.28 -9.40 8.28
CA ALA A 100 -1.50 -8.35 7.64
C ALA A 100 -1.28 -8.60 6.13
N MET A 101 -1.03 -9.86 5.73
CA MET A 101 -0.94 -10.25 4.31
C MET A 101 -2.25 -9.97 3.57
N LYS A 102 -3.39 -10.35 4.18
CA LYS A 102 -4.70 -10.07 3.58
C LYS A 102 -4.95 -8.57 3.41
N ILE A 103 -4.65 -7.77 4.43
CA ILE A 103 -4.81 -6.30 4.36
C ILE A 103 -3.89 -5.70 3.29
N ALA A 104 -2.63 -6.20 3.19
CA ALA A 104 -1.70 -5.75 2.18
C ALA A 104 -2.23 -5.98 0.76
N GLU A 105 -2.79 -7.16 0.51
CA GLU A 105 -3.42 -7.51 -0.76
C GLU A 105 -4.66 -6.65 -1.05
N ASP A 106 -5.58 -6.55 -0.08
CA ASP A 106 -6.80 -5.75 -0.19
C ASP A 106 -6.49 -4.28 -0.53
N VAL A 107 -5.48 -3.67 0.14
CA VAL A 107 -5.13 -2.25 -0.08
C VAL A 107 -4.41 -2.07 -1.41
N TYR A 108 -3.52 -2.98 -1.78
CA TYR A 108 -2.83 -2.91 -3.06
C TYR A 108 -3.82 -2.90 -4.22
N TYR A 109 -4.75 -3.87 -4.29
CA TYR A 109 -5.74 -3.91 -5.35
C TYR A 109 -6.77 -2.78 -5.25
N ALA A 110 -7.13 -2.35 -4.03
CA ALA A 110 -7.99 -1.18 -3.86
C ALA A 110 -7.38 0.08 -4.49
N LYS A 111 -6.06 0.25 -4.36
CA LYS A 111 -5.32 1.37 -4.96
C LYS A 111 -5.24 1.26 -6.48
N GLU A 112 -4.90 0.08 -7.02
CA GLU A 112 -4.86 -0.17 -8.47
C GLU A 112 -6.25 0.05 -9.11
N ASP A 113 -7.33 -0.27 -8.40
CA ASP A 113 -8.72 -0.04 -8.82
C ASP A 113 -9.18 1.42 -8.67
N GLY A 114 -8.33 2.33 -8.19
CA GLY A 114 -8.66 3.74 -7.98
C GLY A 114 -9.65 3.99 -6.86
N LYS A 115 -9.74 3.10 -5.85
CA LYS A 115 -10.60 3.30 -4.68
C LYS A 115 -10.08 4.44 -3.80
N ILE A 116 -10.99 5.06 -3.07
CA ILE A 116 -10.68 6.21 -2.24
C ILE A 116 -9.75 5.81 -1.08
N ASP A 117 -8.62 6.51 -0.98
CA ASP A 117 -7.69 6.41 0.14
C ASP A 117 -8.29 7.06 1.39
N PRO A 118 -8.55 6.28 2.47
CA PRO A 118 -9.12 6.81 3.70
C PRO A 118 -8.20 7.77 4.45
N THR A 119 -6.91 7.82 4.11
CA THR A 119 -5.93 8.74 4.72
C THR A 119 -5.83 10.09 4.00
N GLY A 120 -6.50 10.23 2.84
CA GLY A 120 -6.44 11.45 2.03
C GLY A 120 -5.06 11.74 1.46
N GLY A 121 -4.29 10.72 1.08
CA GLY A 121 -2.94 10.88 0.53
C GLY A 121 -1.85 11.06 1.58
N ALA A 122 -2.10 10.66 2.84
CA ALA A 122 -1.09 10.80 3.90
C ALA A 122 0.19 10.02 3.59
N THR A 123 1.33 10.66 3.85
CA THR A 123 2.67 10.07 3.74
C THR A 123 3.40 10.02 5.07
N PHE A 124 2.86 10.64 6.12
CA PHE A 124 3.39 10.62 7.49
C PHE A 124 2.32 10.23 8.50
N TYR A 125 2.74 9.62 9.61
CA TYR A 125 1.88 9.40 10.77
C TYR A 125 2.70 9.28 12.05
N HIS A 126 2.05 9.43 13.18
CA HIS A 126 2.58 9.11 14.50
C HIS A 126 1.46 8.69 15.44
N ALA A 127 1.81 7.97 16.51
CA ALA A 127 0.86 7.61 17.55
C ALA A 127 0.31 8.87 18.26
N VAL A 128 -0.96 8.86 18.66
CA VAL A 128 -1.65 10.04 19.23
C VAL A 128 -0.94 10.65 20.45
N TYR A 129 -0.17 9.84 21.20
CA TYR A 129 0.58 10.31 22.37
C TYR A 129 1.96 10.90 22.04
N VAL A 130 2.44 10.76 20.80
CA VAL A 130 3.69 11.34 20.32
C VAL A 130 3.44 12.72 19.72
N LYS A 131 4.37 13.64 19.89
CA LYS A 131 4.24 15.03 19.39
C LYS A 131 5.50 15.43 18.61
N PRO A 132 5.76 14.85 17.42
CA PRO A 132 6.97 15.18 16.66
C PRO A 132 6.92 16.64 16.16
N LYS A 133 8.08 17.30 16.13
CA LYS A 133 8.17 18.71 15.71
C LYS A 133 7.70 18.90 14.26
N TRP A 134 7.99 17.96 13.38
CA TRP A 134 7.65 18.01 11.95
C TRP A 134 6.14 18.11 11.67
N ARG A 135 5.25 17.71 12.62
CA ARG A 135 3.80 17.79 12.42
C ARG A 135 3.29 19.20 12.09
N HIS A 136 4.02 20.25 12.50
CA HIS A 136 3.64 21.63 12.25
C HIS A 136 3.96 22.09 10.80
N SER A 137 4.72 21.31 10.05
CA SER A 137 5.03 21.58 8.63
C SER A 137 4.14 20.80 7.67
N MET A 138 3.10 20.12 8.17
CA MET A 138 2.21 19.31 7.34
C MET A 138 1.02 20.13 6.83
N SER A 139 0.50 19.75 5.65
CA SER A 139 -0.60 20.46 4.98
C SER A 139 -1.96 20.14 5.61
N SER A 140 -2.16 18.90 6.04
CA SER A 140 -3.39 18.47 6.71
C SER A 140 -3.13 17.30 7.65
N SER A 141 -4.11 17.01 8.54
CA SER A 141 -4.03 15.86 9.43
C SER A 141 -5.40 15.21 9.65
N LEU A 142 -5.39 13.89 9.86
CA LEU A 142 -6.57 13.07 10.13
C LEU A 142 -6.26 12.01 11.17
N LYS A 143 -7.12 11.87 12.18
CA LYS A 143 -6.99 10.82 13.19
C LYS A 143 -7.73 9.56 12.74
N ILE A 144 -7.02 8.42 12.67
CA ILE A 144 -7.58 7.10 12.43
C ILE A 144 -6.99 6.14 13.47
N GLY A 145 -7.84 5.44 14.23
CA GLY A 145 -7.39 4.55 15.30
C GLY A 145 -6.57 5.30 16.35
N LYS A 146 -5.40 4.78 16.66
CA LYS A 146 -4.45 5.37 17.62
C LYS A 146 -3.35 6.20 16.96
N HIS A 147 -3.51 6.56 15.68
CA HIS A 147 -2.56 7.35 14.92
C HIS A 147 -3.18 8.64 14.38
N ILE A 148 -2.33 9.64 14.15
CA ILE A 148 -2.65 10.86 13.40
C ILE A 148 -1.83 10.80 12.11
N PHE A 149 -2.52 10.86 10.99
CA PHE A 149 -1.98 10.78 9.63
C PHE A 149 -1.88 12.18 9.05
N TYR A 150 -0.85 12.43 8.25
CA TYR A 150 -0.56 13.75 7.70
C TYR A 150 -0.22 13.66 6.21
N THR A 151 -0.76 14.61 5.44
CA THR A 151 -0.30 14.87 4.08
C THR A 151 0.84 15.87 4.11
N TRP A 152 1.78 15.71 3.19
CA TRP A 152 2.92 16.58 3.00
C TRP A 152 3.00 17.03 1.55
N ASP A 153 3.19 18.33 1.32
CA ASP A 153 3.27 18.94 0.00
C ASP A 153 4.70 18.90 -0.62
N GLY A 154 5.62 18.19 0.01
CA GLY A 154 7.02 18.11 -0.43
C GLY A 154 7.92 19.22 0.08
N THR A 155 7.38 20.20 0.84
CA THR A 155 8.13 21.33 1.41
C THR A 155 8.21 21.25 2.92
N TRP A 156 9.34 21.66 3.49
CA TRP A 156 9.51 21.84 4.93
C TRP A 156 9.42 23.34 5.24
N LYS A 157 8.50 23.69 6.14
CA LYS A 157 8.34 25.07 6.61
C LYS A 157 9.24 25.34 7.82
#